data_782c6331f7a20aadac690c7b079c8664
#
_entry.id   782c6331f7a20aadac690c7b079c8664
#
_cell.length_a   1.000
_cell.length_b   1.000
_cell.length_c   1.000
_cell.angle_alpha   90.00
_cell.angle_beta   90.00
_cell.angle_gamma   90.00
#
_symmetry.space_group_name_H-M   'P 1'
#
loop_
_entity.id
_entity.type
_entity.pdbx_description
1 polymer ?
#
loop_
_entity_poly.entity_id
_entity_poly.type
_entity_poly.pdbx_seq_one_letter_code
_entity_poly.pdbx_strand_id
1 'polypeptide(L)'
;FYPEDDGKYSVIFPDLNDLATYGDNLADAFAMAQEACGQYLFTSLRDGEVLPAPTPIDAVEKDEDAALVNLICVNLDEYARAYNDKAVKKTLSIPAWLNTACENYGINYSKVLQDALIAKLQAHS
;
A
#
# COMPACT_ATOMS: atom_id res chain seq x y z
N PHE A 1 15.44 -10.48 -8.49
CA PHE A 1 16.27 -10.71 -7.28
C PHE A 1 17.63 -11.24 -7.70
N TYR A 2 18.67 -10.53 -7.33
CA TYR A 2 20.04 -10.87 -7.65
C TYR A 2 20.79 -11.32 -6.39
N PRO A 3 21.29 -12.57 -6.34
CA PRO A 3 22.12 -13.00 -5.21
C PRO A 3 23.38 -12.14 -5.12
N GLU A 4 23.70 -11.69 -3.94
CA GLU A 4 24.91 -10.94 -3.64
C GLU A 4 25.76 -11.69 -2.63
N ASP A 5 26.92 -11.13 -2.28
CA ASP A 5 27.77 -11.73 -1.27
C ASP A 5 27.11 -11.79 0.10
N ASP A 6 27.50 -12.77 0.92
CA ASP A 6 27.02 -12.96 2.29
C ASP A 6 25.52 -13.26 2.42
N GLY A 7 24.90 -13.86 1.38
CA GLY A 7 23.49 -14.23 1.41
C GLY A 7 22.54 -13.07 1.21
N LYS A 8 23.04 -11.89 0.86
CA LYS A 8 22.23 -10.71 0.55
C LYS A 8 21.61 -10.83 -0.83
N TYR A 9 20.54 -10.07 -1.06
CA TYR A 9 19.90 -9.98 -2.36
C TYR A 9 19.61 -8.53 -2.69
N SER A 10 19.89 -8.14 -3.92
CA SER A 10 19.39 -6.90 -4.49
C SER A 10 18.15 -7.18 -5.34
N VAL A 11 17.27 -6.20 -5.43
CA VAL A 11 16.00 -6.31 -6.17
C VAL A 11 15.88 -5.14 -7.12
N ILE A 12 15.51 -5.43 -8.37
CA ILE A 12 15.27 -4.39 -9.38
C ILE A 12 13.87 -4.62 -9.97
N PHE A 13 13.11 -3.53 -10.11
CA PHE A 13 11.81 -3.51 -10.75
C PHE A 13 11.93 -2.86 -12.14
N PRO A 14 12.07 -3.64 -13.21
CA PRO A 14 12.19 -3.05 -14.56
C PRO A 14 11.01 -2.20 -14.98
N ASP A 15 9.80 -2.59 -14.56
CA ASP A 15 8.57 -1.86 -14.89
C ASP A 15 8.41 -0.53 -14.14
N LEU A 16 9.23 -0.30 -13.13
CA LEU A 16 9.18 0.89 -12.27
C LEU A 16 10.45 1.73 -12.39
N ASN A 17 10.93 1.93 -13.61
CA ASN A 17 12.14 2.71 -13.91
C ASN A 17 13.38 2.20 -13.19
N ASP A 18 13.54 0.87 -13.14
CA ASP A 18 14.65 0.20 -12.47
C ASP A 18 14.77 0.57 -10.98
N LEU A 19 13.61 0.79 -10.33
CA LEU A 19 13.56 0.97 -8.88
C LEU A 19 14.32 -0.17 -8.22
N ALA A 20 15.24 0.15 -7.32
CA ALA A 20 16.10 -0.84 -6.68
C ALA A 20 15.97 -0.81 -5.16
N THR A 21 16.07 -1.97 -4.56
CA THR A 21 16.19 -2.16 -3.12
C THR A 21 17.06 -3.37 -2.82
N TYR A 22 17.28 -3.69 -1.57
CA TYR A 22 18.06 -4.85 -1.17
C TYR A 22 17.59 -5.37 0.19
N GLY A 23 17.98 -6.60 0.50
CA GLY A 23 17.75 -7.21 1.81
C GLY A 23 18.93 -8.05 2.24
N ASP A 24 19.03 -8.32 3.54
CA ASP A 24 20.13 -9.08 4.14
C ASP A 24 20.02 -10.58 3.87
N ASN A 25 18.85 -11.04 3.48
CA ASN A 25 18.54 -12.40 3.05
C ASN A 25 17.35 -12.35 2.10
N LEU A 26 16.95 -13.50 1.57
CA LEU A 26 15.84 -13.54 0.59
C LEU A 26 14.50 -13.07 1.20
N ALA A 27 14.19 -13.50 2.42
CA ALA A 27 12.95 -13.09 3.07
C ALA A 27 12.90 -11.57 3.33
N ASP A 28 14.02 -11.00 3.78
CA ASP A 28 14.15 -9.56 3.99
C ASP A 28 14.05 -8.80 2.64
N ALA A 29 14.66 -9.33 1.58
CA ALA A 29 14.57 -8.73 0.25
C ALA A 29 13.13 -8.69 -0.26
N PHE A 30 12.33 -9.73 -0.03
CA PHE A 30 10.90 -9.72 -0.36
C PHE A 30 10.14 -8.64 0.41
N ALA A 31 10.40 -8.50 1.70
CA ALA A 31 9.75 -7.47 2.52
C ALA A 31 10.13 -6.06 2.03
N MET A 32 11.41 -5.84 1.75
CA MET A 32 11.90 -4.56 1.23
C MET A 32 11.34 -4.28 -0.17
N ALA A 33 11.19 -5.30 -0.99
CA ALA A 33 10.59 -5.17 -2.32
C ALA A 33 9.12 -4.73 -2.24
N GLN A 34 8.33 -5.31 -1.34
CA GLN A 34 6.95 -4.91 -1.15
C GLN A 34 6.84 -3.46 -0.66
N GLU A 35 7.70 -3.06 0.26
CA GLU A 35 7.72 -1.70 0.77
C GLU A 35 8.10 -0.69 -0.32
N ALA A 36 9.18 -0.93 -1.04
CA ALA A 36 9.64 -0.05 -2.12
C ALA A 36 8.60 0.05 -3.24
N CYS A 37 8.04 -1.07 -3.66
CA CYS A 37 6.99 -1.12 -4.69
C CYS A 37 5.74 -0.37 -4.24
N GLY A 38 5.27 -0.60 -3.02
CA GLY A 38 4.11 0.08 -2.47
C GLY A 38 4.29 1.59 -2.41
N GLN A 39 5.43 2.04 -1.95
CA GLN A 39 5.75 3.47 -1.87
C GLN A 39 5.80 4.12 -3.26
N TYR A 40 6.43 3.46 -4.22
CA TYR A 40 6.53 3.96 -5.58
C TYR A 40 5.14 4.10 -6.23
N LEU A 41 4.34 3.03 -6.16
CA LEU A 41 2.99 3.03 -6.76
C LEU A 41 2.06 4.01 -6.07
N PHE A 42 2.10 4.08 -4.75
CA PHE A 42 1.28 5.03 -3.98
C PHE A 42 1.62 6.48 -4.35
N THR A 43 2.90 6.81 -4.43
CA THR A 43 3.37 8.15 -4.80
C THR A 43 2.96 8.49 -6.23
N SER A 44 3.11 7.55 -7.16
CA SER A 44 2.71 7.75 -8.56
C SER A 44 1.22 8.01 -8.71
N LEU A 45 0.37 7.26 -8.00
CA LEU A 45 -1.07 7.49 -8.01
C LEU A 45 -1.44 8.84 -7.40
N ARG A 46 -0.81 9.21 -6.28
CA ARG A 46 -1.03 10.51 -5.64
C ARG A 46 -0.69 11.66 -6.57
N ASP A 47 0.37 11.51 -7.36
CA ASP A 47 0.83 12.52 -8.31
C ASP A 47 0.06 12.49 -9.64
N GLY A 48 -0.96 11.63 -9.76
CA GLY A 48 -1.80 11.53 -10.94
C GLY A 48 -1.15 10.80 -12.12
N GLU A 49 -0.07 10.07 -11.89
CA GLU A 49 0.61 9.30 -12.91
C GLU A 49 -0.14 8.01 -13.23
N VAL A 50 -0.05 7.57 -14.48
CA VAL A 50 -0.58 6.28 -14.91
C VAL A 50 0.39 5.18 -14.51
N LEU A 51 -0.11 4.15 -13.81
CA LEU A 51 0.73 3.03 -13.43
C LEU A 51 1.10 2.20 -14.66
N PRO A 52 2.36 1.75 -14.77
CA PRO A 52 2.77 0.89 -15.88
C PRO A 52 2.10 -0.48 -15.79
N ALA A 53 1.85 -1.10 -16.94
CA ALA A 53 1.35 -2.47 -16.99
C ALA A 53 2.47 -3.43 -16.55
N PRO A 54 2.15 -4.46 -15.73
CA PRO A 54 3.16 -5.44 -15.34
C PRO A 54 3.65 -6.24 -16.55
N THR A 55 4.95 -6.43 -16.64
CA THR A 55 5.51 -7.37 -17.62
C THR A 55 5.20 -8.79 -17.18
N PRO A 56 4.70 -9.68 -18.06
CA PRO A 56 4.50 -11.08 -17.71
C PRO A 56 5.79 -11.71 -17.17
N ILE A 57 5.66 -12.53 -16.14
CA ILE A 57 6.82 -13.09 -15.43
C ILE A 57 7.78 -13.86 -16.35
N ASP A 58 7.24 -14.52 -17.35
CA ASP A 58 8.01 -15.29 -18.32
C ASP A 58 8.65 -14.44 -19.43
N ALA A 59 8.27 -13.17 -19.52
CA ALA A 59 8.80 -12.21 -20.48
C ALA A 59 9.89 -11.29 -19.87
N VAL A 60 10.10 -11.35 -18.56
CA VAL A 60 11.14 -10.55 -17.88
C VAL A 60 12.50 -11.16 -18.17
N GLU A 61 13.41 -10.36 -18.71
CA GLU A 61 14.77 -10.81 -19.00
C GLU A 61 15.62 -10.79 -17.72
N LYS A 62 16.47 -11.84 -17.59
CA LYS A 62 17.45 -11.93 -16.50
C LYS A 62 18.84 -11.61 -17.06
N ASP A 63 19.52 -10.68 -16.42
CA ASP A 63 20.91 -10.32 -16.77
C ASP A 63 21.91 -11.35 -16.26
N GLU A 64 21.54 -12.13 -15.25
CA GLU A 64 22.38 -13.16 -14.64
C GLU A 64 21.58 -14.45 -14.48
N ASP A 65 22.23 -15.59 -14.76
CA ASP A 65 21.58 -16.90 -14.63
C ASP A 65 21.12 -17.22 -13.21
N ALA A 66 21.82 -16.73 -12.20
CA ALA A 66 21.48 -16.93 -10.80
C ALA A 66 20.35 -16.02 -10.30
N ALA A 67 19.90 -15.07 -11.11
CA ALA A 67 18.82 -14.16 -10.73
C ALA A 67 17.47 -14.90 -10.67
N LEU A 68 16.62 -14.48 -9.73
CA LEU A 68 15.26 -14.96 -9.59
C LEU A 68 14.29 -13.91 -10.10
N VAL A 69 13.25 -14.36 -10.80
CA VAL A 69 12.14 -13.51 -11.20
C VAL A 69 10.90 -13.92 -10.40
N ASN A 70 10.26 -12.96 -9.76
CA ASN A 70 9.04 -13.24 -9.01
C ASN A 70 8.10 -12.03 -9.06
N LEU A 71 6.84 -12.28 -8.75
CA LEU A 71 5.82 -11.23 -8.65
C LEU A 71 5.84 -10.63 -7.25
N ILE A 72 5.66 -9.31 -7.19
CA ILE A 72 5.45 -8.60 -5.93
C ILE A 72 4.02 -8.08 -5.93
N CYS A 73 3.25 -8.49 -4.94
CA CYS A 73 1.86 -8.06 -4.76
C CYS A 73 1.80 -7.00 -3.66
N VAL A 74 1.11 -5.91 -3.97
CA VAL A 74 0.94 -4.79 -3.03
C VAL A 74 -0.55 -4.47 -2.93
N ASN A 75 -1.05 -4.41 -1.70
CA ASN A 75 -2.38 -3.86 -1.44
C ASN A 75 -2.24 -2.36 -1.18
N LEU A 76 -2.58 -1.54 -2.18
CA LEU A 76 -2.43 -0.10 -2.10
C LEU A 76 -3.36 0.54 -1.05
N ASP A 77 -4.53 -0.05 -0.81
CA ASP A 77 -5.43 0.45 0.23
C ASP A 77 -4.84 0.26 1.62
N GLU A 78 -4.28 -0.91 1.91
CA GLU A 78 -3.56 -1.15 3.18
C GLU A 78 -2.35 -0.26 3.31
N TYR A 79 -1.59 -0.10 2.23
CA TYR A 79 -0.43 0.78 2.20
C TYR A 79 -0.83 2.22 2.52
N ALA A 80 -1.88 2.73 1.89
CA ALA A 80 -2.40 4.07 2.12
C ALA A 80 -2.83 4.27 3.58
N ARG A 81 -3.47 3.27 4.18
CA ARG A 81 -3.85 3.32 5.60
C ARG A 81 -2.64 3.39 6.52
N ALA A 82 -1.59 2.63 6.23
CA ALA A 82 -0.38 2.60 7.06
C ALA A 82 0.41 3.91 6.99
N TYR A 83 0.47 4.54 5.82
CA TYR A 83 1.26 5.74 5.59
C TYR A 83 0.46 7.04 5.64
N ASN A 84 -0.86 6.96 5.66
CA ASN A 84 -1.75 8.12 5.67
C ASN A 84 -2.86 7.95 6.69
N ASP A 85 -2.50 7.54 7.90
CA ASP A 85 -3.44 7.35 9.01
C ASP A 85 -3.71 8.66 9.78
N LYS A 86 -3.12 9.77 9.36
CA LYS A 86 -3.31 11.06 10.00
C LYS A 86 -4.77 11.46 9.95
N ALA A 87 -5.34 11.76 11.13
CA ALA A 87 -6.72 12.18 11.22
C ALA A 87 -6.97 13.48 10.45
N VAL A 88 -8.04 13.48 9.68
CA VAL A 88 -8.53 14.67 8.96
C VAL A 88 -9.85 15.09 9.62
N LYS A 89 -9.93 16.37 9.99
CA LYS A 89 -11.12 16.91 10.62
C LYS A 89 -12.23 17.14 9.58
N LYS A 90 -13.41 16.58 9.83
CA LYS A 90 -14.62 16.81 9.01
C LYS A 90 -15.66 17.53 9.85
N THR A 91 -16.25 18.59 9.30
CA THR A 91 -17.36 19.29 9.92
C THR A 91 -18.65 18.82 9.27
N LEU A 92 -19.52 18.21 10.05
CA LEU A 92 -20.77 17.60 9.58
C LEU A 92 -21.93 18.11 10.37
N SER A 93 -23.12 18.10 9.75
CA SER A 93 -24.36 18.51 10.39
C SER A 93 -25.30 17.33 10.57
N ILE A 94 -25.95 17.24 11.73
CA ILE A 94 -26.99 16.27 12.02
C ILE A 94 -28.19 17.00 12.63
N PRO A 95 -29.41 16.40 12.55
CA PRO A 95 -30.57 17.00 13.21
C PRO A 95 -30.35 17.17 14.71
N ALA A 96 -30.87 18.26 15.27
CA ALA A 96 -30.71 18.57 16.69
C ALA A 96 -31.23 17.47 17.62
N TRP A 97 -32.35 16.84 17.27
CA TRP A 97 -32.94 15.76 18.07
C TRP A 97 -32.00 14.54 18.13
N LEU A 98 -31.36 14.24 17.01
CA LEU A 98 -30.39 13.13 16.94
C LEU A 98 -29.15 13.42 17.79
N ASN A 99 -28.65 14.64 17.73
CA ASN A 99 -27.53 15.08 18.54
C ASN A 99 -27.85 14.93 20.04
N THR A 100 -29.02 15.38 20.48
CA THR A 100 -29.47 15.28 21.88
C THR A 100 -29.56 13.82 22.32
N ALA A 101 -30.14 12.96 21.49
CA ALA A 101 -30.26 11.53 21.80
C ALA A 101 -28.87 10.86 21.94
N CYS A 102 -27.95 11.19 21.04
CA CYS A 102 -26.58 10.64 21.07
C CYS A 102 -25.81 11.12 22.30
N GLU A 103 -25.93 12.38 22.67
CA GLU A 103 -25.29 12.92 23.87
C GLU A 103 -25.80 12.22 25.13
N ASN A 104 -27.11 11.97 25.22
CA ASN A 104 -27.71 11.26 26.36
C ASN A 104 -27.16 9.86 26.56
N TYR A 105 -26.74 9.18 25.46
CA TYR A 105 -26.16 7.85 25.51
C TYR A 105 -24.62 7.87 25.51
N GLY A 106 -23.97 9.05 25.52
CA GLY A 106 -22.53 9.16 25.54
C GLY A 106 -21.83 8.60 24.31
N ILE A 107 -22.45 8.74 23.14
CA ILE A 107 -21.94 8.18 21.89
C ILE A 107 -20.68 8.93 21.42
N ASN A 108 -19.65 8.17 21.04
CA ASN A 108 -18.44 8.72 20.41
C ASN A 108 -18.70 8.89 18.92
N TYR A 109 -18.96 10.11 18.48
CA TYR A 109 -19.31 10.43 17.08
C TYR A 109 -18.20 10.04 16.10
N SER A 110 -16.95 10.33 16.43
CA SER A 110 -15.83 10.03 15.55
C SER A 110 -15.69 8.54 15.29
N LYS A 111 -15.81 7.71 16.33
CA LYS A 111 -15.72 6.26 16.20
C LYS A 111 -16.88 5.69 15.40
N VAL A 112 -18.11 6.12 15.70
CA VAL A 112 -19.30 5.66 14.98
C VAL A 112 -19.21 6.04 13.50
N LEU A 113 -18.79 7.27 13.19
CA LEU A 113 -18.63 7.73 11.82
C LEU A 113 -17.59 6.89 11.07
N GLN A 114 -16.42 6.65 11.67
CA GLN A 114 -15.37 5.84 11.05
C GLN A 114 -15.84 4.42 10.78
N ASP A 115 -16.51 3.80 11.74
CA ASP A 115 -17.02 2.43 11.59
C ASP A 115 -18.07 2.36 10.47
N ALA A 116 -18.95 3.34 10.40
CA ALA A 116 -20.00 3.41 9.36
C ALA A 116 -19.39 3.62 7.97
N LEU A 117 -18.38 4.49 7.85
CA LEU A 117 -17.71 4.76 6.58
C LEU A 117 -16.93 3.53 6.09
N ILE A 118 -16.24 2.84 6.99
CA ILE A 118 -15.51 1.61 6.64
C ILE A 118 -16.50 0.54 6.15
N ALA A 119 -17.61 0.35 6.85
CA ALA A 119 -18.64 -0.60 6.44
C ALA A 119 -19.23 -0.27 5.05
N LYS A 120 -19.44 1.02 4.78
CA LYS A 120 -19.95 1.48 3.49
C LYS A 120 -18.97 1.21 2.35
N LEU A 121 -17.68 1.45 2.59
CA LEU A 121 -16.62 1.15 1.60
C LEU A 121 -16.53 -0.35 1.31
N GLN A 122 -16.61 -1.19 2.34
CA GLN A 122 -16.58 -2.65 2.17
C GLN A 122 -17.75 -3.14 1.33
N ALA A 123 -18.91 -2.51 1.41
CA ALA A 123 -20.08 -2.85 0.60
C ALA A 123 -19.92 -2.50 -0.89
N HIS A 124 -18.94 -1.65 -1.24
CA HIS A 124 -18.66 -1.23 -2.61
C HIS A 124 -17.46 -1.96 -3.23
N SER A 125 -16.81 -2.82 -2.50
CA SER A 125 -15.61 -3.56 -2.98
C SER A 125 -15.96 -4.89 -3.63
#